data_5cd7f6cbb7b6c349dbfd12f3a59f8e64
#
_entry.id   5cd7f6cbb7b6c349dbfd12f3a59f8e64
#
_cell.length_a   1.000
_cell.length_b   1.000
_cell.length_c   1.000
_cell.angle_alpha   90.00
_cell.angle_beta   90.00
_cell.angle_gamma   90.00
#
_symmetry.space_group_name_H-M   'P 1'
#
loop_
_entity.id
_entity.type
_entity.pdbx_description
1 polymer ?
#
loop_
_entity_poly.entity_id
_entity_poly.type
_entity_poly.pdbx_seq_one_letter_code
_entity_poly.pdbx_strand_id
1 'polypeptide(L)'
;YDSEVEKEFAQRFEALKTGWRLRREPEPIPVGGGVLIPDFSFEKDGAKIYLEIVGFWTPEYLKRKIEKLETLKGLEMIVAVDMRLACHRIDRLGETLHLLYFKDKIPLRPILLRLRGAEERLKSREARRISREAILMNLDKPVMSLEELAERIGVASSVLREFLKGEEIPGYKILTELLVREDRLREMEDSLRRRMADGRLSLNEASNIIEELGGVKPTIILEALGYRVRWRGINPDAAEVEEKDKENIEL
;
A
#
# COMPACT_ATOMS: atom_id res chain seq x y z
N TYR A 1 21.34 -20.23 5.31
CA TYR A 1 20.37 -20.74 6.28
C TYR A 1 21.12 -21.62 7.27
N ASP A 2 20.94 -21.35 8.56
CA ASP A 2 21.62 -22.09 9.61
C ASP A 2 20.85 -23.37 9.95
N SER A 3 19.60 -23.47 9.49
CA SER A 3 18.77 -24.66 9.63
C SER A 3 17.89 -24.92 8.40
N GLU A 4 17.54 -26.21 8.19
CA GLU A 4 16.59 -26.61 7.14
C GLU A 4 15.20 -25.98 7.36
N VAL A 5 14.80 -25.75 8.61
CA VAL A 5 13.52 -25.11 8.97
C VAL A 5 13.44 -23.69 8.44
N GLU A 6 14.51 -22.90 8.59
CA GLU A 6 14.60 -21.53 8.07
C GLU A 6 14.50 -21.52 6.55
N LYS A 7 15.26 -22.38 5.89
CA LYS A 7 15.29 -22.48 4.43
C LYS A 7 13.90 -22.86 3.86
N GLU A 8 13.29 -23.89 4.43
CA GLU A 8 11.96 -24.33 4.02
C GLU A 8 10.92 -23.24 4.25
N PHE A 9 10.99 -22.58 5.40
CA PHE A 9 10.09 -21.46 5.72
C PHE A 9 10.21 -20.34 4.69
N ALA A 10 11.42 -19.88 4.40
CA ALA A 10 11.65 -18.80 3.45
C ALA A 10 11.10 -19.14 2.04
N GLN A 11 11.41 -20.34 1.53
CA GLN A 11 10.91 -20.79 0.23
C GLN A 11 9.38 -20.82 0.17
N ARG A 12 8.72 -21.34 1.21
CA ARG A 12 7.26 -21.42 1.28
C ARG A 12 6.61 -20.05 1.39
N PHE A 13 7.21 -19.13 2.15
CA PHE A 13 6.69 -17.77 2.29
C PHE A 13 6.82 -16.98 0.99
N GLU A 14 7.98 -17.01 0.34
CA GLU A 14 8.23 -16.30 -0.92
C GLU A 14 7.33 -16.79 -2.05
N ALA A 15 7.02 -18.10 -2.10
CA ALA A 15 6.11 -18.68 -3.07
C ALA A 15 4.67 -18.12 -2.99
N LEU A 16 4.25 -17.57 -1.85
CA LEU A 16 2.91 -16.99 -1.66
C LEU A 16 2.73 -15.61 -2.31
N LYS A 17 3.83 -14.93 -2.70
CA LYS A 17 3.80 -13.59 -3.34
C LYS A 17 2.89 -12.59 -2.60
N THR A 18 3.00 -12.52 -1.28
CA THR A 18 2.13 -11.71 -0.40
C THR A 18 2.31 -10.20 -0.54
N GLY A 19 3.32 -9.75 -1.26
CA GLY A 19 3.76 -8.36 -1.29
C GLY A 19 4.63 -7.94 -0.10
N TRP A 20 4.76 -8.79 0.94
CA TRP A 20 5.72 -8.61 2.01
C TRP A 20 7.10 -9.08 1.57
N ARG A 21 8.11 -8.23 1.75
CA ARG A 21 9.50 -8.60 1.55
C ARG A 21 10.01 -9.36 2.77
N LEU A 22 10.45 -10.60 2.57
CA LEU A 22 11.16 -11.36 3.58
C LEU A 22 12.65 -11.01 3.51
N ARG A 23 13.24 -10.60 4.63
CA ARG A 23 14.66 -10.33 4.76
C ARG A 23 15.25 -11.23 5.82
N ARG A 24 16.30 -11.97 5.47
CA ARG A 24 17.06 -12.81 6.38
C ARG A 24 18.06 -11.96 7.15
N GLU A 25 18.29 -12.30 8.41
CA GLU A 25 19.27 -11.64 9.29
C GLU A 25 19.21 -10.10 9.14
N PRO A 26 18.06 -9.49 9.50
CA PRO A 26 17.93 -8.06 9.41
C PRO A 26 18.91 -7.34 10.33
N GLU A 27 18.83 -6.01 10.38
CA GLU A 27 19.71 -5.23 11.25
C GLU A 27 19.64 -5.68 12.71
N PRO A 28 20.78 -5.64 13.42
CA PRO A 28 20.87 -5.97 14.84
C PRO A 28 19.98 -5.08 15.70
N ILE A 29 19.27 -5.67 16.64
CA ILE A 29 18.39 -4.98 17.60
C ILE A 29 19.15 -4.88 18.94
N PRO A 30 19.40 -3.67 19.47
CA PRO A 30 19.95 -3.52 20.81
C PRO A 30 19.00 -4.07 21.88
N VAL A 31 19.48 -4.92 22.75
CA VAL A 31 18.72 -5.53 23.87
C VAL A 31 19.58 -5.53 25.11
N GLY A 32 18.98 -5.32 26.26
CA GLY A 32 19.51 -5.38 27.63
C GLY A 32 20.96 -5.86 27.82
N GLY A 33 21.97 -5.06 27.41
CA GLY A 33 23.39 -5.40 27.53
C GLY A 33 23.97 -6.22 26.38
N GLY A 34 23.29 -6.31 25.23
CA GLY A 34 23.75 -7.04 24.05
C GLY A 34 22.99 -6.70 22.78
N VAL A 35 23.04 -7.62 21.84
CA VAL A 35 22.40 -7.49 20.53
C VAL A 35 21.61 -8.75 20.24
N LEU A 36 20.41 -8.59 19.64
CA LEU A 36 19.64 -9.66 19.04
C LEU A 36 19.65 -9.46 17.52
N ILE A 37 19.99 -10.50 16.78
CA ILE A 37 19.79 -10.57 15.33
C ILE A 37 18.67 -11.56 15.10
N PRO A 38 17.44 -11.10 14.71
CA PRO A 38 16.35 -12.01 14.37
C PRO A 38 16.67 -12.81 13.12
N ASP A 39 16.11 -14.01 12.98
CA ASP A 39 16.33 -14.85 11.80
C ASP A 39 15.75 -14.18 10.54
N PHE A 40 14.57 -13.53 10.67
CA PHE A 40 13.92 -12.80 9.57
C PHE A 40 13.25 -11.51 10.01
N SER A 41 13.02 -10.62 9.03
CA SER A 41 12.02 -9.57 9.10
C SER A 41 11.08 -9.62 7.89
N PHE A 42 9.83 -9.25 8.13
CA PHE A 42 8.83 -8.97 7.10
C PHE A 42 8.70 -7.45 6.98
N GLU A 43 8.86 -6.93 5.76
CA GLU A 43 8.86 -5.49 5.50
C GLU A 43 7.86 -5.15 4.38
N LYS A 44 6.97 -4.18 4.63
CA LYS A 44 6.01 -3.67 3.65
C LYS A 44 5.49 -2.30 4.07
N ASP A 45 5.52 -1.32 3.15
CA ASP A 45 4.91 0.00 3.32
C ASP A 45 5.27 0.69 4.66
N GLY A 46 6.51 0.53 5.13
CA GLY A 46 6.98 1.06 6.42
C GLY A 46 6.62 0.20 7.63
N ALA A 47 5.80 -0.83 7.48
CA ALA A 47 5.61 -1.83 8.52
C ALA A 47 6.78 -2.81 8.56
N LYS A 48 7.20 -3.18 9.76
CA LYS A 48 8.25 -4.15 10.01
C LYS A 48 7.88 -5.08 11.15
N ILE A 49 7.95 -6.37 10.90
CA ILE A 49 7.70 -7.42 11.90
C ILE A 49 8.88 -8.39 11.84
N TYR A 50 9.43 -8.71 13.00
CA TYR A 50 10.52 -9.65 13.10
C TYR A 50 10.00 -11.07 13.36
N LEU A 51 10.78 -12.06 12.91
CA LEU A 51 10.57 -13.47 13.22
C LEU A 51 11.85 -14.04 13.80
N GLU A 52 11.71 -14.66 14.94
CA GLU A 52 12.75 -15.43 15.63
C GLU A 52 12.32 -16.88 15.72
N ILE A 53 13.18 -17.79 15.34
CA ILE A 53 12.91 -19.24 15.35
C ILE A 53 13.68 -19.88 16.48
N VAL A 54 12.95 -20.39 17.46
CA VAL A 54 13.48 -21.10 18.62
C VAL A 54 13.47 -22.59 18.30
N GLY A 55 14.60 -23.06 17.74
CA GLY A 55 14.84 -24.44 17.32
C GLY A 55 15.75 -25.21 18.28
N PHE A 56 16.59 -26.09 17.74
CA PHE A 56 17.46 -27.00 18.45
C PHE A 56 18.58 -26.28 19.20
N TRP A 57 18.35 -25.92 20.48
CA TRP A 57 19.31 -25.16 21.31
C TRP A 57 19.66 -25.92 22.59
N THR A 58 20.88 -25.65 23.09
CA THR A 58 21.24 -26.09 24.44
C THR A 58 20.44 -25.32 25.47
N PRO A 59 20.17 -25.88 26.67
CA PRO A 59 19.43 -25.20 27.73
C PRO A 59 20.02 -23.82 28.10
N GLU A 60 21.35 -23.71 28.09
CA GLU A 60 22.06 -22.47 28.41
C GLU A 60 21.86 -21.40 27.34
N TYR A 61 21.87 -21.79 26.07
CA TYR A 61 21.62 -20.88 24.94
C TYR A 61 20.16 -20.39 24.95
N LEU A 62 19.22 -21.33 25.13
CA LEU A 62 17.80 -21.02 25.26
C LEU A 62 17.52 -20.02 26.38
N LYS A 63 18.13 -20.24 27.57
CA LYS A 63 18.00 -19.32 28.71
C LYS A 63 18.44 -17.90 28.35
N ARG A 64 19.63 -17.76 27.75
CA ARG A 64 20.16 -16.43 27.34
C ARG A 64 19.28 -15.76 26.28
N LYS A 65 18.72 -16.54 25.36
CA LYS A 65 17.87 -16.02 24.31
C LYS A 65 16.53 -15.54 24.89
N ILE A 66 15.93 -16.30 25.80
CA ILE A 66 14.71 -15.90 26.54
C ILE A 66 14.96 -14.58 27.28
N GLU A 67 16.06 -14.47 28.01
CA GLU A 67 16.43 -13.24 28.75
C GLU A 67 16.54 -12.02 27.84
N LYS A 68 17.08 -12.18 26.62
CA LYS A 68 17.10 -11.11 25.62
C LYS A 68 15.70 -10.78 25.11
N LEU A 69 14.88 -11.78 24.81
CA LEU A 69 13.52 -11.59 24.31
C LEU A 69 12.62 -10.90 25.37
N GLU A 70 12.78 -11.22 26.65
CA GLU A 70 12.05 -10.58 27.76
C GLU A 70 12.34 -9.07 27.88
N THR A 71 13.49 -8.59 27.39
CA THR A 71 13.85 -7.16 27.40
C THR A 71 13.30 -6.36 26.25
N LEU A 72 12.77 -7.03 25.20
CA LEU A 72 12.21 -6.36 24.03
C LEU A 72 10.91 -5.62 24.38
N LYS A 73 10.87 -4.34 24.08
CA LYS A 73 9.68 -3.51 24.24
C LYS A 73 9.40 -2.71 22.98
N GLY A 74 8.14 -2.65 22.60
CA GLY A 74 7.71 -1.80 21.48
C GLY A 74 8.05 -2.31 20.08
N LEU A 75 8.59 -3.54 19.97
CA LEU A 75 8.88 -4.19 18.69
C LEU A 75 7.82 -5.24 18.38
N GLU A 76 7.37 -5.26 17.13
CA GLU A 76 6.50 -6.34 16.64
C GLU A 76 7.38 -7.54 16.29
N MET A 77 7.30 -8.60 17.07
CA MET A 77 8.06 -9.83 16.88
C MET A 77 7.18 -11.06 17.03
N ILE A 78 7.37 -12.01 16.13
CA ILE A 78 6.84 -13.36 16.20
C ILE A 78 7.98 -14.27 16.68
N VAL A 79 7.74 -15.09 17.67
CA VAL A 79 8.68 -16.12 18.14
C VAL A 79 8.09 -17.48 17.80
N ALA A 80 8.67 -18.13 16.79
CA ALA A 80 8.28 -19.49 16.41
C ALA A 80 9.06 -20.50 17.25
N VAL A 81 8.36 -21.27 18.07
CA VAL A 81 8.94 -22.20 19.05
C VAL A 81 8.71 -23.63 18.61
N ASP A 82 9.78 -24.42 18.52
CA ASP A 82 9.65 -25.85 18.37
C ASP A 82 8.97 -26.46 19.61
N MET A 83 7.86 -27.16 19.41
CA MET A 83 7.07 -27.76 20.49
C MET A 83 7.88 -28.66 21.43
N ARG A 84 8.99 -29.23 20.94
CA ARG A 84 9.91 -30.05 21.74
C ARG A 84 10.66 -29.26 22.81
N LEU A 85 10.75 -27.93 22.62
CA LEU A 85 11.40 -26.98 23.53
C LEU A 85 10.40 -26.16 24.36
N ALA A 86 9.11 -26.40 24.16
CA ALA A 86 8.06 -25.68 24.89
C ALA A 86 8.25 -25.88 26.40
N CYS A 87 8.37 -24.80 27.15
CA CYS A 87 8.48 -24.79 28.58
C CYS A 87 7.77 -23.55 29.15
N HIS A 88 7.38 -23.64 30.42
CA HIS A 88 6.62 -22.58 31.11
C HIS A 88 7.30 -21.19 31.06
N ARG A 89 8.61 -21.14 30.93
CA ARG A 89 9.35 -19.89 30.81
C ARG A 89 9.20 -19.25 29.44
N ILE A 90 9.09 -20.03 28.37
CA ILE A 90 8.80 -19.54 27.02
C ILE A 90 7.36 -19.02 26.97
N ASP A 91 6.41 -19.73 27.57
CA ASP A 91 4.99 -19.35 27.55
C ASP A 91 4.77 -17.93 28.11
N ARG A 92 5.55 -17.51 29.11
CA ARG A 92 5.49 -16.14 29.66
C ARG A 92 5.89 -15.07 28.66
N LEU A 93 6.70 -15.38 27.64
CA LEU A 93 6.99 -14.43 26.55
C LEU A 93 5.73 -14.04 25.77
N GLY A 94 4.70 -14.89 25.78
CA GLY A 94 3.41 -14.63 25.14
C GLY A 94 2.65 -13.42 25.70
N GLU A 95 3.02 -12.91 26.89
CA GLU A 95 2.46 -11.69 27.44
C GLU A 95 2.96 -10.43 26.70
N THR A 96 4.15 -10.50 26.11
CA THR A 96 4.82 -9.37 25.44
C THR A 96 5.10 -9.59 23.95
N LEU A 97 5.24 -10.84 23.54
CA LEU A 97 5.59 -11.25 22.18
C LEU A 97 4.53 -12.18 21.60
N HIS A 98 4.51 -12.30 20.28
CA HIS A 98 3.59 -13.22 19.62
C HIS A 98 4.22 -14.61 19.45
N LEU A 99 3.79 -15.56 20.30
CA LEU A 99 4.29 -16.92 20.23
C LEU A 99 3.54 -17.74 19.18
N LEU A 100 4.28 -18.58 18.47
CA LEU A 100 3.80 -19.54 17.50
C LEU A 100 4.50 -20.88 17.70
N TYR A 101 3.75 -21.92 18.01
CA TYR A 101 4.33 -23.25 18.19
C TYR A 101 4.30 -24.04 16.89
N PHE A 102 5.39 -24.79 16.62
CA PHE A 102 5.48 -25.70 15.49
C PHE A 102 6.16 -27.01 15.86
N LYS A 103 5.93 -28.06 15.08
CA LYS A 103 6.55 -29.38 15.30
C LYS A 103 7.61 -29.65 14.23
N ASP A 104 7.22 -29.68 12.97
CA ASP A 104 8.11 -30.00 11.85
C ASP A 104 8.31 -28.79 10.94
N LYS A 105 7.23 -28.03 10.69
CA LYS A 105 7.20 -26.88 9.78
C LYS A 105 6.52 -25.70 10.43
N ILE A 106 7.08 -24.51 10.25
CA ILE A 106 6.46 -23.28 10.72
C ILE A 106 5.16 -23.04 9.96
N PRO A 107 4.00 -22.91 10.62
CA PRO A 107 2.72 -22.68 9.95
C PRO A 107 2.64 -21.25 9.43
N LEU A 108 2.36 -21.09 8.12
CA LEU A 108 2.30 -19.77 7.47
C LEU A 108 1.03 -18.99 7.84
N ARG A 109 -0.11 -19.70 8.05
CA ARG A 109 -1.41 -19.04 8.30
C ARG A 109 -1.40 -18.06 9.48
N PRO A 110 -0.90 -18.39 10.67
CA PRO A 110 -0.83 -17.44 11.79
C PRO A 110 0.06 -16.23 11.49
N ILE A 111 1.17 -16.45 10.78
CA ILE A 111 2.06 -15.36 10.34
C ILE A 111 1.32 -14.42 9.40
N LEU A 112 0.66 -14.95 8.37
CA LEU A 112 -0.11 -14.16 7.41
C LEU A 112 -1.23 -13.35 8.09
N LEU A 113 -1.92 -13.93 9.08
CA LEU A 113 -2.92 -13.20 9.86
C LEU A 113 -2.30 -12.04 10.63
N ARG A 114 -1.10 -12.23 11.21
CA ARG A 114 -0.38 -11.17 11.91
C ARG A 114 0.06 -10.05 10.97
N LEU A 115 0.60 -10.41 9.80
CA LEU A 115 1.02 -9.47 8.76
C LEU A 115 -0.18 -8.64 8.27
N ARG A 116 -1.33 -9.27 8.00
CA ARG A 116 -2.57 -8.58 7.64
C ARG A 116 -3.03 -7.60 8.71
N GLY A 117 -3.03 -8.02 9.98
CA GLY A 117 -3.37 -7.14 11.09
C GLY A 117 -2.43 -5.93 11.22
N ALA A 118 -1.15 -6.07 10.87
CA ALA A 118 -0.22 -4.95 10.84
C ALA A 118 -0.53 -3.98 9.68
N GLU A 119 -0.84 -4.49 8.50
CA GLU A 119 -1.30 -3.66 7.38
C GLU A 119 -2.56 -2.86 7.74
N GLU A 120 -3.53 -3.48 8.37
CA GLU A 120 -4.77 -2.82 8.81
C GLU A 120 -4.51 -1.73 9.85
N ARG A 121 -3.60 -1.99 10.81
CA ARG A 121 -3.18 -0.98 11.80
C ARG A 121 -2.47 0.20 11.14
N LEU A 122 -1.60 -0.05 10.15
CA LEU A 122 -0.91 1.00 9.42
C LEU A 122 -1.93 1.86 8.65
N LYS A 123 -2.79 1.24 7.87
CA LYS A 123 -3.88 1.93 7.14
C LYS A 123 -4.76 2.76 8.07
N SER A 124 -5.12 2.23 9.24
CA SER A 124 -5.92 2.95 10.21
C SER A 124 -5.18 4.16 10.81
N ARG A 125 -3.85 4.07 11.02
CA ARG A 125 -3.04 5.21 11.47
C ARG A 125 -2.93 6.29 10.40
N GLU A 126 -2.73 5.89 9.14
CA GLU A 126 -2.67 6.82 8.01
C GLU A 126 -4.03 7.50 7.80
N ALA A 127 -5.13 6.75 7.83
CA ALA A 127 -6.48 7.28 7.66
C ALA A 127 -6.80 8.38 8.68
N ARG A 128 -6.27 8.30 9.92
CA ARG A 128 -6.43 9.34 10.95
C ARG A 128 -5.72 10.65 10.63
N ARG A 129 -4.77 10.65 9.69
CA ARG A 129 -4.06 11.87 9.24
C ARG A 129 -4.81 12.58 8.13
N ILE A 130 -5.77 11.90 7.50
CA ILE A 130 -6.55 12.46 6.41
C ILE A 130 -7.77 13.16 7.01
N SER A 131 -7.93 14.44 6.68
CA SER A 131 -9.15 15.21 6.92
C SER A 131 -9.42 16.08 5.70
N ARG A 132 -10.64 16.61 5.58
CA ARG A 132 -10.97 17.55 4.50
C ARG A 132 -10.06 18.78 4.53
N GLU A 133 -9.75 19.29 5.72
CA GLU A 133 -8.85 20.41 5.93
C GLU A 133 -7.43 20.09 5.46
N ALA A 134 -6.91 18.90 5.82
CA ALA A 134 -5.59 18.44 5.38
C ALA A 134 -5.52 18.32 3.85
N ILE A 135 -6.57 17.83 3.21
CA ILE A 135 -6.68 17.78 1.75
C ILE A 135 -6.66 19.20 1.17
N LEU A 136 -7.54 20.07 1.62
CA LEU A 136 -7.67 21.43 1.10
C LEU A 136 -6.38 22.26 1.29
N MET A 137 -5.66 22.09 2.41
CA MET A 137 -4.38 22.75 2.66
C MET A 137 -3.27 22.31 1.69
N ASN A 138 -3.38 21.13 1.12
CA ASN A 138 -2.40 20.56 0.20
C ASN A 138 -2.80 20.70 -1.29
N LEU A 139 -4.00 21.23 -1.57
CA LEU A 139 -4.49 21.47 -2.93
C LEU A 139 -4.10 22.88 -3.39
N ASP A 140 -2.89 23.03 -3.93
CA ASP A 140 -2.37 24.30 -4.47
C ASP A 140 -2.45 24.40 -5.99
N LYS A 141 -2.84 23.29 -6.66
CA LYS A 141 -2.96 23.21 -8.12
C LYS A 141 -4.42 22.98 -8.53
N PRO A 142 -4.82 23.50 -9.70
CA PRO A 142 -6.17 23.26 -10.21
C PRO A 142 -6.43 21.79 -10.59
N VAL A 143 -5.37 21.05 -10.90
CA VAL A 143 -5.41 19.60 -11.17
C VAL A 143 -4.26 18.95 -10.40
N MET A 144 -4.57 17.95 -9.60
CA MET A 144 -3.59 17.22 -8.80
C MET A 144 -3.86 15.71 -8.82
N SER A 145 -2.82 14.90 -8.96
CA SER A 145 -2.96 13.47 -8.86
C SER A 145 -3.13 13.01 -7.40
N LEU A 146 -3.85 11.89 -7.19
CA LEU A 146 -4.01 11.32 -5.85
C LEU A 146 -2.67 10.85 -5.28
N GLU A 147 -1.71 10.44 -6.14
CA GLU A 147 -0.37 10.07 -5.73
C GLU A 147 0.37 11.28 -5.14
N GLU A 148 0.39 12.42 -5.84
CA GLU A 148 1.05 13.64 -5.37
C GLU A 148 0.41 14.15 -4.07
N LEU A 149 -0.92 14.15 -4.00
CA LEU A 149 -1.63 14.57 -2.79
C LEU A 149 -1.36 13.65 -1.60
N ALA A 150 -1.34 12.34 -1.83
CA ALA A 150 -1.03 11.35 -0.80
C ALA A 150 0.39 11.51 -0.27
N GLU A 151 1.37 11.75 -1.14
CA GLU A 151 2.76 12.05 -0.77
C GLU A 151 2.85 13.30 0.12
N ARG A 152 2.17 14.38 -0.25
CA ARG A 152 2.15 15.63 0.54
C ARG A 152 1.53 15.46 1.92
N ILE A 153 0.46 14.67 2.04
CA ILE A 153 -0.20 14.35 3.32
C ILE A 153 0.64 13.33 4.13
N GLY A 154 1.52 12.58 3.46
CA GLY A 154 2.34 11.53 4.09
C GLY A 154 1.55 10.25 4.37
N VAL A 155 0.70 9.82 3.43
CA VAL A 155 -0.11 8.60 3.49
C VAL A 155 0.01 7.80 2.20
N ALA A 156 -0.36 6.53 2.22
CA ALA A 156 -0.42 5.73 0.99
C ALA A 156 -1.59 6.19 0.09
N SER A 157 -1.37 6.23 -1.24
CA SER A 157 -2.41 6.62 -2.22
C SER A 157 -3.66 5.74 -2.13
N SER A 158 -3.50 4.47 -1.76
CA SER A 158 -4.62 3.55 -1.55
C SER A 158 -5.51 3.95 -0.37
N VAL A 159 -4.92 4.48 0.70
CA VAL A 159 -5.63 4.93 1.89
C VAL A 159 -6.36 6.25 1.59
N LEU A 160 -5.71 7.19 0.89
CA LEU A 160 -6.34 8.42 0.44
C LEU A 160 -7.52 8.14 -0.50
N ARG A 161 -7.34 7.23 -1.46
CA ARG A 161 -8.41 6.85 -2.40
C ARG A 161 -9.61 6.23 -1.68
N GLU A 162 -9.38 5.40 -0.67
CA GLU A 162 -10.46 4.82 0.14
C GLU A 162 -11.20 5.89 0.95
N PHE A 163 -10.48 6.85 1.55
CA PHE A 163 -11.07 7.98 2.26
C PHE A 163 -11.96 8.82 1.34
N LEU A 164 -11.49 9.08 0.10
CA LEU A 164 -12.22 9.91 -0.85
C LEU A 164 -13.48 9.25 -1.43
N LYS A 165 -13.67 7.94 -1.23
CA LYS A 165 -14.91 7.27 -1.65
C LYS A 165 -16.11 7.81 -0.88
N GLY A 166 -17.01 8.48 -1.58
CA GLY A 166 -18.21 9.08 -0.98
C GLY A 166 -17.98 10.41 -0.28
N GLU A 167 -16.76 10.96 -0.32
CA GLU A 167 -16.47 12.30 0.16
C GLU A 167 -16.68 13.35 -0.93
N GLU A 168 -17.03 14.57 -0.51
CA GLU A 168 -17.09 15.75 -1.38
C GLU A 168 -16.02 16.75 -0.92
N ILE A 169 -15.17 17.20 -1.85
CA ILE A 169 -14.16 18.23 -1.60
C ILE A 169 -14.65 19.52 -2.23
N PRO A 170 -14.94 20.57 -1.43
CA PRO A 170 -15.48 21.82 -1.94
C PRO A 170 -14.66 22.43 -3.07
N GLY A 171 -15.31 22.68 -4.20
CA GLY A 171 -14.69 23.30 -5.40
C GLY A 171 -13.85 22.33 -6.24
N TYR A 172 -13.78 21.05 -5.88
CA TYR A 172 -13.05 20.03 -6.63
C TYR A 172 -13.93 18.82 -6.96
N LYS A 173 -13.77 18.31 -8.17
CA LYS A 173 -14.34 17.02 -8.59
C LYS A 173 -13.30 15.92 -8.39
N ILE A 174 -13.70 14.87 -7.70
CA ILE A 174 -12.88 13.68 -7.48
C ILE A 174 -13.06 12.76 -8.67
N LEU A 175 -11.98 12.48 -9.39
CA LEU A 175 -11.90 11.50 -10.45
C LEU A 175 -11.14 10.25 -9.97
N THR A 176 -11.05 9.23 -10.78
CA THR A 176 -10.43 7.93 -10.41
C THR A 176 -9.02 8.08 -9.82
N GLU A 177 -8.22 9.00 -10.37
CA GLU A 177 -6.83 9.23 -9.96
C GLU A 177 -6.47 10.72 -9.80
N LEU A 178 -7.44 11.63 -9.95
CA LEU A 178 -7.22 13.06 -9.94
C LEU A 178 -8.24 13.78 -9.07
N LEU A 179 -7.84 14.90 -8.47
CA LEU A 179 -8.75 15.98 -8.06
C LEU A 179 -8.61 17.10 -9.07
N VAL A 180 -9.73 17.58 -9.60
CA VAL A 180 -9.77 18.64 -10.61
C VAL A 180 -10.69 19.74 -10.11
N ARG A 181 -10.21 20.97 -10.07
CA ARG A 181 -11.01 22.12 -9.69
C ARG A 181 -12.14 22.33 -10.69
N GLU A 182 -13.37 22.50 -10.20
CA GLU A 182 -14.58 22.50 -11.01
C GLU A 182 -14.60 23.57 -12.11
N ASP A 183 -14.09 24.77 -11.81
CA ASP A 183 -14.00 25.84 -12.81
C ASP A 183 -13.06 25.46 -13.96
N ARG A 184 -11.94 24.81 -13.63
CA ARG A 184 -10.97 24.35 -14.61
C ARG A 184 -11.51 23.18 -15.44
N LEU A 185 -12.26 22.30 -14.81
CA LEU A 185 -12.91 21.18 -15.53
C LEU A 185 -13.93 21.69 -16.55
N ARG A 186 -14.73 22.71 -16.18
CA ARG A 186 -15.66 23.36 -17.10
C ARG A 186 -14.95 24.06 -18.26
N GLU A 187 -13.84 24.76 -17.98
CA GLU A 187 -13.04 25.43 -19.02
C GLU A 187 -12.47 24.42 -20.03
N MET A 188 -12.00 23.24 -19.56
CA MET A 188 -11.57 22.15 -20.41
C MET A 188 -12.73 21.63 -21.27
N GLU A 189 -13.89 21.40 -20.67
CA GLU A 189 -15.10 20.93 -21.37
C GLU A 189 -15.53 21.90 -22.47
N ASP A 190 -15.59 23.21 -22.17
CA ASP A 190 -15.98 24.23 -23.12
C ASP A 190 -14.97 24.36 -24.29
N SER A 191 -13.69 24.17 -24.02
CA SER A 191 -12.64 24.21 -25.05
C SER A 191 -12.69 22.99 -25.96
N LEU A 192 -12.93 21.81 -25.40
CA LEU A 192 -13.13 20.58 -26.18
C LEU A 192 -14.38 20.67 -27.04
N ARG A 193 -15.52 21.14 -26.50
CA ARG A 193 -16.77 21.31 -27.25
C ARG A 193 -16.63 22.30 -28.41
N ARG A 194 -15.97 23.43 -28.19
CA ARG A 194 -15.70 24.40 -29.26
C ARG A 194 -14.89 23.76 -30.39
N ARG A 195 -13.84 23.02 -30.06
CA ARG A 195 -12.98 22.37 -31.05
C ARG A 195 -13.70 21.23 -31.80
N MET A 196 -14.58 20.50 -31.12
CA MET A 196 -15.39 19.44 -31.74
C MET A 196 -16.46 19.97 -32.71
N ALA A 197 -16.96 21.20 -32.49
CA ALA A 197 -17.90 21.83 -33.39
C ALA A 197 -17.28 22.15 -34.77
N ASP A 198 -15.95 22.31 -34.84
CA ASP A 198 -15.19 22.55 -36.07
C ASP A 198 -14.84 21.24 -36.83
N GLY A 199 -15.20 20.06 -36.30
CA GLY A 199 -14.94 18.76 -36.91
C GLY A 199 -14.55 17.67 -35.92
N ARG A 200 -13.86 16.64 -36.46
CA ARG A 200 -13.36 15.53 -35.61
C ARG A 200 -12.19 15.99 -34.76
N LEU A 201 -12.13 15.50 -33.52
CA LEU A 201 -11.08 15.76 -32.57
C LEU A 201 -10.22 14.51 -32.36
N SER A 202 -8.95 14.59 -32.69
CA SER A 202 -8.01 13.52 -32.39
C SER A 202 -7.68 13.48 -30.89
N LEU A 203 -7.23 12.32 -30.39
CA LEU A 203 -6.80 12.19 -29.01
C LEU A 203 -5.63 13.14 -28.68
N ASN A 204 -4.70 13.33 -29.62
CA ASN A 204 -3.57 14.24 -29.43
C ASN A 204 -4.02 15.70 -29.29
N GLU A 205 -4.93 16.17 -30.14
CA GLU A 205 -5.49 17.53 -30.04
C GLU A 205 -6.26 17.72 -28.73
N ALA A 206 -7.08 16.73 -28.33
CA ALA A 206 -7.79 16.78 -27.05
C ALA A 206 -6.86 16.78 -25.85
N SER A 207 -5.79 15.98 -25.89
CA SER A 207 -4.76 15.94 -24.85
C SER A 207 -4.05 17.28 -24.72
N ASN A 208 -3.63 17.89 -25.83
CA ASN A 208 -2.97 19.19 -25.85
C ASN A 208 -3.87 20.29 -25.23
N ILE A 209 -5.16 20.33 -25.59
CA ILE A 209 -6.11 21.28 -24.99
C ILE A 209 -6.18 21.12 -23.47
N ILE A 210 -6.24 19.89 -22.97
CA ILE A 210 -6.31 19.61 -21.55
C ILE A 210 -5.00 19.99 -20.85
N GLU A 211 -3.84 19.67 -21.43
CA GLU A 211 -2.52 19.95 -20.90
C GLU A 211 -2.21 21.46 -20.88
N GLU A 212 -2.59 22.21 -21.92
CA GLU A 212 -2.49 23.68 -21.96
C GLU A 212 -3.29 24.36 -20.84
N LEU A 213 -4.40 23.75 -20.43
CA LEU A 213 -5.20 24.20 -19.29
C LEU A 213 -4.72 23.64 -17.93
N GLY A 214 -3.54 23.01 -17.90
CA GLY A 214 -2.92 22.47 -16.70
C GLY A 214 -3.44 21.11 -16.27
N GLY A 215 -4.16 20.40 -17.15
CA GLY A 215 -4.59 19.03 -16.90
C GLY A 215 -3.43 18.04 -16.99
N VAL A 216 -3.54 16.96 -16.24
CA VAL A 216 -2.65 15.80 -16.31
C VAL A 216 -3.49 14.56 -16.55
N LYS A 217 -2.92 13.50 -17.13
CA LYS A 217 -3.63 12.26 -17.48
C LYS A 217 -4.92 12.55 -18.31
N PRO A 218 -4.81 13.14 -19.51
CA PRO A 218 -5.95 13.65 -20.29
C PRO A 218 -7.08 12.63 -20.48
N THR A 219 -6.75 11.36 -20.62
CA THR A 219 -7.75 10.29 -20.82
C THR A 219 -8.72 10.15 -19.65
N ILE A 220 -8.25 10.35 -18.42
CA ILE A 220 -9.12 10.32 -17.21
C ILE A 220 -10.08 11.51 -17.22
N ILE A 221 -9.59 12.68 -17.60
CA ILE A 221 -10.41 13.90 -17.70
C ILE A 221 -11.44 13.76 -18.81
N LEU A 222 -11.04 13.28 -19.99
CA LEU A 222 -11.96 13.01 -21.09
C LEU A 222 -13.07 12.03 -20.68
N GLU A 223 -12.71 10.94 -20.02
CA GLU A 223 -13.69 9.97 -19.53
C GLU A 223 -14.68 10.58 -18.54
N ALA A 224 -14.19 11.40 -17.62
CA ALA A 224 -15.00 12.10 -16.62
C ALA A 224 -15.94 13.17 -17.21
N LEU A 225 -15.57 13.74 -18.36
CA LEU A 225 -16.39 14.68 -19.14
C LEU A 225 -17.37 13.98 -20.07
N GLY A 226 -17.40 12.64 -20.09
CA GLY A 226 -18.35 11.87 -20.91
C GLY A 226 -17.86 11.58 -22.32
N TYR A 227 -16.57 11.73 -22.56
CA TYR A 227 -15.96 11.35 -23.85
C TYR A 227 -15.43 9.92 -23.79
N ARG A 228 -15.32 9.28 -24.95
CA ARG A 228 -14.64 7.99 -25.16
C ARG A 228 -13.57 8.12 -26.22
N VAL A 229 -12.51 7.35 -26.10
CA VAL A 229 -11.45 7.27 -27.10
C VAL A 229 -11.72 6.06 -27.98
N ARG A 230 -11.89 6.31 -29.29
CA ARG A 230 -12.06 5.27 -30.30
C ARG A 230 -10.77 5.08 -31.08
N TRP A 231 -10.19 3.91 -30.92
CA TRP A 231 -8.96 3.54 -31.61
C TRP A 231 -9.27 3.07 -33.04
N ARG A 232 -8.60 3.68 -34.03
CA ARG A 232 -8.66 3.26 -35.46
C ARG A 232 -7.31 2.67 -35.85
N GLY A 233 -6.98 1.45 -35.37
CA GLY A 233 -5.71 0.78 -35.65
C GLY A 233 -4.72 0.88 -34.51
N ILE A 234 -3.43 0.59 -34.79
CA ILE A 234 -2.35 0.53 -33.78
C ILE A 234 -1.67 1.89 -33.61
N ASN A 235 -1.91 2.84 -34.52
CA ASN A 235 -1.28 4.16 -34.46
C ASN A 235 -2.04 5.08 -33.47
N PRO A 236 -1.37 5.61 -32.41
CA PRO A 236 -1.97 6.56 -31.48
C PRO A 236 -2.57 7.82 -32.14
N ASP A 237 -1.99 8.27 -33.28
CA ASP A 237 -2.46 9.43 -34.03
C ASP A 237 -3.81 9.16 -34.74
N ALA A 238 -4.23 7.91 -34.83
CA ALA A 238 -5.51 7.52 -35.41
C ALA A 238 -6.63 7.35 -34.36
N ALA A 239 -6.37 7.69 -33.10
CA ALA A 239 -7.39 7.68 -32.05
C ALA A 239 -8.22 8.98 -32.10
N GLU A 240 -9.53 8.82 -32.15
CA GLU A 240 -10.51 9.91 -32.18
C GLU A 240 -11.26 9.99 -30.84
N VAL A 241 -11.64 11.19 -30.45
CA VAL A 241 -12.47 11.43 -29.24
C VAL A 241 -13.91 11.63 -29.71
N GLU A 242 -14.81 10.87 -29.10
CA GLU A 242 -16.26 10.90 -29.37
C GLU A 242 -17.03 11.11 -28.07
N GLU A 243 -18.16 11.80 -28.10
CA GLU A 243 -19.08 11.84 -26.94
C GLU A 243 -19.67 10.43 -26.70
N LYS A 244 -19.82 10.08 -25.42
CA LYS A 244 -20.53 8.84 -25.06
C LYS A 244 -22.02 9.05 -25.33
N ASP A 245 -22.65 8.14 -26.08
CA ASP A 245 -24.09 8.14 -26.29
C ASP A 245 -24.81 8.09 -24.93
N LYS A 246 -25.75 9.00 -24.70
CA LYS A 246 -26.54 9.11 -23.45
C LYS A 246 -27.48 7.93 -23.19
N GLU A 247 -27.56 6.94 -24.10
CA GLU A 247 -28.56 5.85 -24.01
C GLU A 247 -28.11 4.62 -23.21
N ASN A 248 -26.89 4.58 -22.64
CA ASN A 248 -26.39 3.39 -21.90
C ASN A 248 -26.11 3.64 -20.41
N ILE A 249 -26.86 4.50 -19.71
CA ILE A 249 -26.74 4.72 -18.26
C ILE A 249 -27.96 4.17 -17.48
N GLU A 250 -28.72 3.28 -18.08
CA GLU A 250 -29.72 2.50 -17.32
C GLU A 250 -29.45 1.01 -17.54
N LEU A 251 -28.68 0.42 -16.58
CA LEU A 251 -28.84 -0.99 -16.16
C LEU A 251 -28.04 -1.21 -14.87
#